data_173e9c7b3c84d1d15ea283ca71949b74
#
_entry.id   173e9c7b3c84d1d15ea283ca71949b74
#
_cell.length_a   1.000
_cell.length_b   1.000
_cell.length_c   1.000
_cell.angle_alpha   90.00
_cell.angle_beta   90.00
_cell.angle_gamma   90.00
#
_symmetry.space_group_name_H-M   'P 1'
#
loop_
_entity.id
_entity.type
_entity.pdbx_description
1 polymer ?
#
loop_
_entity_poly.entity_id
_entity_poly.type
_entity_poly.pdbx_seq_one_letter_code
_entity_poly.pdbx_strand_id
1 'polypeptide(L)'
;GFSLVRKVFDMTKESLDTYYDELGTTLGEALIAPTRIYVKALKSIRETGVKIHACSHITGGGFYENIPRMLIEGTHAVVKKDSYPIPPIFRMLAEDGDIEERAMYNTFNMGLGMIVAVDEKDVDAAMKAMKEAGEEPYVVGYVEAGEKGVTVC
;
A
#
# COMPACT_ATOMS: atom_id res chain seq x y z
N GLY A 1 -1.96 11.33 -4.67
CA GLY A 1 -0.65 11.89 -4.30
C GLY A 1 0.08 12.65 -5.40
N PHE A 2 -0.34 12.58 -6.69
CA PHE A 2 0.39 13.20 -7.80
C PHE A 2 0.50 14.73 -7.74
N SER A 3 -0.44 15.40 -7.08
CA SER A 3 -0.30 16.85 -6.85
C SER A 3 0.91 17.19 -5.98
N LEU A 4 1.21 16.35 -4.98
CA LEU A 4 2.39 16.50 -4.14
C LEU A 4 3.66 16.06 -4.89
N VAL A 5 3.61 14.95 -5.64
CA VAL A 5 4.72 14.50 -6.51
C VAL A 5 5.21 15.63 -7.43
N ARG A 6 4.26 16.33 -8.08
CA ARG A 6 4.57 17.46 -8.97
C ARG A 6 5.12 18.70 -8.27
N LYS A 7 5.00 18.78 -6.95
CA LYS A 7 5.62 19.85 -6.15
C LYS A 7 7.03 19.52 -5.71
N VAL A 8 7.29 18.22 -5.51
CA VAL A 8 8.58 17.71 -5.05
C VAL A 8 9.56 17.57 -6.21
N PHE A 9 9.13 16.89 -7.28
CA PHE A 9 9.99 16.66 -8.44
C PHE A 9 9.75 17.67 -9.55
N ASP A 10 10.84 18.07 -10.20
CA ASP A 10 10.75 18.84 -11.43
C ASP A 10 10.20 17.97 -12.56
N MET A 11 9.13 18.44 -13.21
CA MET A 11 8.43 17.72 -14.28
C MET A 11 9.00 18.04 -15.68
N THR A 12 10.25 18.46 -15.77
CA THR A 12 10.94 18.62 -17.04
C THR A 12 11.28 17.27 -17.67
N LYS A 13 11.41 17.24 -18.98
CA LYS A 13 11.83 16.02 -19.69
C LYS A 13 13.19 15.52 -19.19
N GLU A 14 14.13 16.42 -18.94
CA GLU A 14 15.46 16.09 -18.43
C GLU A 14 15.39 15.40 -17.07
N SER A 15 14.62 15.95 -16.13
CA SER A 15 14.41 15.36 -14.80
C SER A 15 13.73 13.99 -14.89
N LEU A 16 12.69 13.87 -15.71
CA LEU A 16 11.93 12.63 -15.85
C LEU A 16 12.73 11.53 -16.56
N ASP A 17 13.61 11.87 -17.48
CA ASP A 17 14.50 10.92 -18.17
C ASP A 17 15.74 10.53 -17.33
N THR A 18 15.97 11.18 -16.18
CA THR A 18 17.07 10.85 -15.29
C THR A 18 16.90 9.46 -14.69
N TYR A 19 17.93 8.62 -14.86
CA TYR A 19 17.98 7.28 -14.28
C TYR A 19 18.48 7.33 -12.83
N TYR A 20 17.84 6.60 -11.94
CA TYR A 20 18.24 6.46 -10.54
C TYR A 20 18.52 4.99 -10.23
N ASP A 21 19.74 4.69 -9.77
CA ASP A 21 20.15 3.33 -9.44
C ASP A 21 19.22 2.68 -8.39
N GLU A 22 18.78 3.45 -7.40
CA GLU A 22 17.89 2.97 -6.35
C GLU A 22 16.46 2.65 -6.85
N LEU A 23 16.02 3.28 -7.94
CA LEU A 23 14.75 2.96 -8.60
C LEU A 23 14.89 1.82 -9.61
N GLY A 24 16.12 1.59 -10.12
CA GLY A 24 16.38 0.67 -11.21
C GLY A 24 15.75 1.10 -12.55
N THR A 25 15.33 2.36 -12.65
CA THR A 25 14.66 2.93 -13.84
C THR A 25 14.75 4.45 -13.82
N THR A 26 14.19 5.12 -14.82
CA THR A 26 14.07 6.58 -14.83
C THR A 26 12.99 7.05 -13.86
N LEU A 27 13.09 8.30 -13.41
CA LEU A 27 12.07 8.91 -12.56
C LEU A 27 10.69 8.87 -13.23
N GLY A 28 10.61 9.21 -14.51
CA GLY A 28 9.36 9.19 -15.27
C GLY A 28 8.71 7.82 -15.31
N GLU A 29 9.47 6.76 -15.58
CA GLU A 29 8.95 5.38 -15.60
C GLU A 29 8.45 4.94 -14.22
N ALA A 30 9.17 5.29 -13.14
CA ALA A 30 8.71 4.99 -11.78
C ALA A 30 7.40 5.70 -11.45
N LEU A 31 7.22 6.95 -11.90
CA LEU A 31 6.03 7.76 -11.60
C LEU A 31 4.80 7.38 -12.42
N ILE A 32 4.96 6.86 -13.66
CA ILE A 32 3.84 6.46 -14.52
C ILE A 32 3.47 4.99 -14.41
N ALA A 33 4.07 4.25 -13.47
CA ALA A 33 3.71 2.86 -13.25
C ALA A 33 2.19 2.71 -13.07
N PRO A 34 1.54 1.80 -13.82
CA PRO A 34 0.07 1.69 -13.79
C PRO A 34 -0.41 1.16 -12.44
N THR A 35 -1.60 1.61 -12.04
CA THR A 35 -2.31 1.02 -10.90
C THR A 35 -2.59 -0.46 -11.15
N ARG A 36 -2.23 -1.32 -10.19
CA ARG A 36 -2.50 -2.76 -10.29
C ARG A 36 -4.00 -3.06 -10.22
N ILE A 37 -4.39 -4.10 -10.94
CA ILE A 37 -5.75 -4.62 -10.92
C ILE A 37 -5.78 -5.85 -10.01
N TYR A 38 -6.47 -5.76 -8.87
CA TYR A 38 -6.47 -6.78 -7.82
C TYR A 38 -7.60 -7.83 -7.94
N VAL A 39 -8.43 -7.75 -8.97
CA VAL A 39 -9.59 -8.64 -9.16
C VAL A 39 -9.18 -10.11 -9.17
N LYS A 40 -8.11 -10.46 -9.89
CA LYS A 40 -7.61 -11.84 -9.96
C LYS A 40 -7.17 -12.36 -8.58
N ALA A 41 -6.45 -11.54 -7.81
CA ALA A 41 -5.99 -11.92 -6.48
C ALA A 41 -7.16 -12.13 -5.51
N LEU A 42 -8.12 -11.21 -5.47
CA LEU A 42 -9.31 -11.32 -4.61
C LEU A 42 -10.17 -12.54 -4.99
N LYS A 43 -10.33 -12.79 -6.30
CA LYS A 43 -11.04 -13.98 -6.78
C LYS A 43 -10.34 -15.26 -6.36
N SER A 44 -9.01 -15.33 -6.49
CA SER A 44 -8.19 -16.47 -6.08
C SER A 44 -8.36 -16.79 -4.59
N ILE A 45 -8.36 -15.78 -3.71
CA ILE A 45 -8.62 -15.98 -2.28
C ILE A 45 -10.01 -16.58 -2.07
N ARG A 46 -11.04 -16.02 -2.69
CA ARG A 46 -12.44 -16.50 -2.52
C ARG A 46 -12.63 -17.94 -3.02
N GLU A 47 -11.96 -18.34 -4.08
CA GLU A 47 -12.01 -19.69 -4.63
C GLU A 47 -11.42 -20.77 -3.69
N THR A 48 -10.57 -20.37 -2.74
CA THR A 48 -10.06 -21.27 -1.68
C THR A 48 -11.08 -21.54 -0.55
N GLY A 49 -12.20 -20.80 -0.52
CA GLY A 49 -13.16 -20.82 0.58
C GLY A 49 -12.81 -19.88 1.74
N VAL A 50 -11.68 -19.18 1.67
CA VAL A 50 -11.30 -18.16 2.66
C VAL A 50 -12.31 -17.01 2.62
N LYS A 51 -12.81 -16.64 3.79
CA LYS A 51 -13.69 -15.49 3.95
C LYS A 51 -12.87 -14.20 4.03
N ILE A 52 -13.06 -13.32 3.07
CA ILE A 52 -12.55 -11.94 3.13
C ILE A 52 -13.55 -11.13 3.97
N HIS A 53 -13.15 -10.72 5.17
CA HIS A 53 -14.00 -9.91 6.06
C HIS A 53 -14.09 -8.48 5.56
N ALA A 54 -12.99 -7.94 5.08
CA ALA A 54 -12.91 -6.59 4.56
C ALA A 54 -11.72 -6.44 3.62
N CYS A 55 -11.77 -5.44 2.75
CA CYS A 55 -10.62 -5.04 1.93
C CYS A 55 -10.63 -3.52 1.74
N SER A 56 -9.44 -2.96 1.56
CA SER A 56 -9.24 -1.55 1.29
C SER A 56 -8.28 -1.37 0.12
N HIS A 57 -8.72 -0.63 -0.89
CA HIS A 57 -7.84 -0.14 -1.95
C HIS A 57 -7.17 1.14 -1.45
N ILE A 58 -5.86 1.10 -1.29
CA ILE A 58 -5.09 2.23 -0.74
C ILE A 58 -4.75 3.20 -1.87
N THR A 59 -5.44 4.31 -1.88
CA THR A 59 -5.32 5.40 -2.86
C THR A 59 -4.93 6.72 -2.19
N GLY A 60 -5.31 7.85 -2.75
CA GLY A 60 -5.19 9.15 -2.07
C GLY A 60 -5.90 9.12 -0.71
N GLY A 61 -5.25 9.65 0.32
CA GLY A 61 -5.65 9.49 1.71
C GLY A 61 -4.85 8.41 2.46
N GLY A 62 -4.08 7.59 1.72
CA GLY A 62 -3.13 6.63 2.30
C GLY A 62 -3.75 5.67 3.30
N PHE A 63 -2.97 5.24 4.28
CA PHE A 63 -3.41 4.28 5.30
C PHE A 63 -4.44 4.89 6.25
N TYR A 64 -4.22 6.12 6.68
CA TYR A 64 -5.04 6.77 7.72
C TYR A 64 -6.48 7.03 7.30
N GLU A 65 -6.73 7.25 6.01
CA GLU A 65 -8.09 7.46 5.51
C GLU A 65 -8.72 6.20 4.93
N ASN A 66 -7.94 5.37 4.21
CA ASN A 66 -8.52 4.23 3.49
C ASN A 66 -8.74 3.01 4.38
N ILE A 67 -7.81 2.68 5.28
CA ILE A 67 -7.92 1.48 6.13
C ILE A 67 -9.13 1.56 7.06
N PRO A 68 -9.40 2.67 7.78
CA PRO A 68 -10.57 2.73 8.64
C PRO A 68 -11.91 2.54 7.92
N ARG A 69 -11.99 2.86 6.62
CA ARG A 69 -13.23 2.68 5.83
C ARG A 69 -13.67 1.22 5.70
N MET A 70 -12.72 0.27 5.77
CA MET A 70 -13.04 -1.15 5.73
C MET A 70 -13.41 -1.74 7.09
N LEU A 71 -13.18 -1.01 8.19
CA LEU A 71 -13.39 -1.48 9.56
C LEU A 71 -14.82 -1.21 10.01
N ILE A 72 -15.33 -2.09 10.89
CA ILE A 72 -16.58 -1.86 11.62
C ILE A 72 -16.27 -1.11 12.93
N GLU A 73 -17.31 -0.48 13.50
CA GLU A 73 -17.19 0.16 14.81
C GLU A 73 -16.72 -0.84 15.88
N GLY A 74 -15.86 -0.37 16.78
CA GLY A 74 -15.26 -1.21 17.82
C GLY A 74 -14.05 -2.03 17.37
N THR A 75 -13.54 -1.80 16.15
CA THR A 75 -12.33 -2.43 15.63
C THR A 75 -11.27 -1.42 15.23
N HIS A 76 -10.01 -1.78 15.41
CA HIS A 76 -8.84 -0.96 15.14
C HIS A 76 -7.79 -1.78 14.37
N ALA A 77 -7.20 -1.21 13.33
CA ALA A 77 -6.13 -1.85 12.58
C ALA A 77 -4.76 -1.42 13.09
N VAL A 78 -3.84 -2.37 13.20
CA VAL A 78 -2.42 -2.10 13.49
C VAL A 78 -1.60 -2.57 12.30
N VAL A 79 -0.87 -1.66 11.67
CA VAL A 79 0.01 -1.91 10.52
C VAL A 79 1.46 -1.66 10.91
N LYS A 80 2.31 -2.66 10.67
CA LYS A 80 3.75 -2.60 10.96
C LYS A 80 4.50 -2.11 9.72
N LYS A 81 5.22 -1.01 9.85
CA LYS A 81 5.96 -0.37 8.75
C LYS A 81 7.05 -1.24 8.13
N ASP A 82 7.72 -2.03 8.95
CA ASP A 82 8.83 -2.91 8.56
C ASP A 82 8.40 -4.30 8.07
N SER A 83 7.10 -4.54 7.93
CA SER A 83 6.55 -5.83 7.54
C SER A 83 6.62 -6.13 6.04
N TYR A 84 7.00 -5.16 5.24
CA TYR A 84 7.14 -5.27 3.78
C TYR A 84 8.17 -4.27 3.25
N PRO A 85 8.78 -4.50 2.07
CA PRO A 85 9.70 -3.54 1.46
C PRO A 85 8.93 -2.35 0.89
N ILE A 86 9.20 -1.15 1.41
CA ILE A 86 8.65 0.09 0.87
C ILE A 86 9.43 0.45 -0.41
N PRO A 87 8.76 0.67 -1.55
CA PRO A 87 9.43 1.07 -2.78
C PRO A 87 10.26 2.35 -2.61
N PRO A 88 11.49 2.40 -3.18
CA PRO A 88 12.43 3.50 -2.98
C PRO A 88 11.90 4.89 -3.35
N ILE A 89 10.98 4.97 -4.32
CA ILE A 89 10.37 6.23 -4.75
C ILE A 89 9.72 7.00 -3.58
N PHE A 90 9.17 6.31 -2.58
CA PHE A 90 8.55 6.95 -1.43
C PHE A 90 9.57 7.57 -0.48
N ARG A 91 10.76 6.95 -0.34
CA ARG A 91 11.86 7.56 0.41
C ARG A 91 12.36 8.81 -0.29
N MET A 92 12.57 8.74 -1.59
CA MET A 92 12.99 9.91 -2.38
C MET A 92 11.98 11.07 -2.25
N LEU A 93 10.67 10.76 -2.34
CA LEU A 93 9.63 11.78 -2.14
C LEU A 93 9.67 12.40 -0.74
N ALA A 94 9.91 11.61 0.29
CA ALA A 94 9.98 12.09 1.66
C ALA A 94 11.20 12.99 1.87
N GLU A 95 12.38 12.59 1.38
CA GLU A 95 13.64 13.30 1.53
C GLU A 95 13.64 14.58 0.69
N ASP A 96 13.35 14.50 -0.61
CA ASP A 96 13.38 15.64 -1.52
C ASP A 96 12.26 16.67 -1.23
N GLY A 97 11.14 16.19 -0.70
CA GLY A 97 10.00 17.03 -0.36
C GLY A 97 9.96 17.50 1.09
N ASP A 98 10.92 17.09 1.93
CA ASP A 98 10.90 17.33 3.39
C ASP A 98 9.53 16.98 3.99
N ILE A 99 9.01 15.79 3.61
CA ILE A 99 7.66 15.35 3.98
C ILE A 99 7.75 14.46 5.22
N GLU A 100 7.05 14.85 6.29
CA GLU A 100 6.96 14.04 7.49
C GLU A 100 6.33 12.66 7.23
N GLU A 101 6.80 11.64 7.94
CA GLU A 101 6.35 10.24 7.81
C GLU A 101 4.82 10.13 7.86
N ARG A 102 4.18 10.78 8.82
CA ARG A 102 2.71 10.74 8.94
C ARG A 102 2.01 11.27 7.68
N ALA A 103 2.52 12.33 7.09
CA ALA A 103 1.98 12.91 5.86
C ALA A 103 2.19 11.96 4.65
N MET A 104 3.31 11.24 4.60
CA MET A 104 3.56 10.20 3.61
C MET A 104 2.48 9.11 3.68
N TYR A 105 2.23 8.53 4.86
CA TYR A 105 1.21 7.50 5.07
C TYR A 105 -0.24 8.02 4.95
N ASN A 106 -0.45 9.33 5.00
CA ASN A 106 -1.75 9.95 4.76
C ASN A 106 -1.98 10.36 3.30
N THR A 107 -0.94 10.33 2.47
CA THR A 107 -1.03 10.80 1.08
C THR A 107 -0.84 9.65 0.07
N PHE A 108 0.06 8.71 0.39
CA PHE A 108 0.49 7.65 -0.52
C PHE A 108 0.10 6.27 0.00
N ASN A 109 0.06 5.29 -0.91
CA ASN A 109 -0.16 3.89 -0.55
C ASN A 109 1.10 3.20 0.00
N MET A 110 2.23 3.87 -0.01
CA MET A 110 3.53 3.38 0.48
C MET A 110 3.93 2.00 -0.06
N GLY A 111 3.42 1.63 -1.24
CA GLY A 111 3.69 0.35 -1.90
C GLY A 111 2.62 -0.74 -1.68
N LEU A 112 1.65 -0.52 -0.80
CA LEU A 112 0.53 -1.43 -0.57
C LEU A 112 -0.74 -0.91 -1.24
N GLY A 113 -1.05 -1.41 -2.43
CA GLY A 113 -2.23 -0.95 -3.17
C GLY A 113 -3.55 -1.56 -2.68
N MET A 114 -3.51 -2.77 -2.12
CA MET A 114 -4.70 -3.47 -1.58
C MET A 114 -4.34 -4.12 -0.24
N ILE A 115 -5.20 -3.93 0.75
CA ILE A 115 -5.13 -4.60 2.04
C ILE A 115 -6.39 -5.45 2.22
N VAL A 116 -6.22 -6.65 2.73
CA VAL A 116 -7.30 -7.64 2.94
C VAL A 116 -7.27 -8.11 4.38
N ALA A 117 -8.43 -8.19 5.01
CA ALA A 117 -8.61 -8.75 6.35
C ALA A 117 -9.26 -10.14 6.25
N VAL A 118 -8.61 -11.13 6.84
CA VAL A 118 -9.07 -12.53 6.92
C VAL A 118 -8.90 -13.04 8.33
N ASP A 119 -9.51 -14.21 8.65
CA ASP A 119 -9.24 -14.88 9.92
C ASP A 119 -7.79 -15.32 10.02
N GLU A 120 -7.20 -15.28 11.20
CA GLU A 120 -5.80 -15.69 11.44
C GLU A 120 -5.50 -17.10 10.91
N LYS A 121 -6.41 -18.04 11.11
CA LYS A 121 -6.30 -19.43 10.61
C LYS A 121 -6.23 -19.53 9.08
N ASP A 122 -6.72 -18.53 8.37
CA ASP A 122 -6.83 -18.51 6.90
C ASP A 122 -5.69 -17.70 6.22
N VAL A 123 -4.79 -17.11 7.00
CA VAL A 123 -3.70 -16.27 6.49
C VAL A 123 -2.83 -17.02 5.48
N ASP A 124 -2.39 -18.24 5.81
CA ASP A 124 -1.52 -19.01 4.93
C ASP A 124 -2.22 -19.37 3.60
N ALA A 125 -3.50 -19.74 3.64
CA ALA A 125 -4.28 -20.03 2.45
C ALA A 125 -4.48 -18.76 1.58
N ALA A 126 -4.77 -17.63 2.20
CA ALA A 126 -4.89 -16.34 1.50
C ALA A 126 -3.57 -15.91 0.86
N MET A 127 -2.46 -16.01 1.58
CA MET A 127 -1.12 -15.71 1.07
C MET A 127 -0.77 -16.57 -0.13
N LYS A 128 -1.02 -17.88 -0.07
CA LYS A 128 -0.78 -18.81 -1.17
C LYS A 128 -1.62 -18.44 -2.40
N ALA A 129 -2.90 -18.17 -2.21
CA ALA A 129 -3.82 -17.79 -3.29
C ALA A 129 -3.38 -16.51 -4.01
N MET A 130 -2.93 -15.50 -3.26
CA MET A 130 -2.41 -14.26 -3.84
C MET A 130 -1.11 -14.48 -4.63
N LYS A 131 -0.19 -15.32 -4.14
CA LYS A 131 1.03 -15.70 -4.86
C LYS A 131 0.71 -16.41 -6.17
N GLU A 132 -0.21 -17.36 -6.15
CA GLU A 132 -0.67 -18.09 -7.36
C GLU A 132 -1.35 -17.14 -8.38
N ALA A 133 -1.95 -16.05 -7.92
CA ALA A 133 -2.51 -15.02 -8.76
C ALA A 133 -1.46 -14.05 -9.34
N GLY A 134 -0.17 -14.19 -8.96
CA GLY A 134 0.94 -13.37 -9.44
C GLY A 134 1.24 -12.14 -8.58
N GLU A 135 0.70 -12.07 -7.36
CA GLU A 135 0.99 -11.00 -6.42
C GLU A 135 2.14 -11.39 -5.48
N GLU A 136 2.72 -10.38 -4.85
CA GLU A 136 3.69 -10.53 -3.76
C GLU A 136 3.04 -10.07 -2.46
N PRO A 137 2.37 -10.98 -1.71
CA PRO A 137 1.63 -10.62 -0.51
C PRO A 137 2.50 -10.60 0.73
N TYR A 138 2.10 -9.77 1.69
CA TYR A 138 2.75 -9.62 3.00
C TYR A 138 1.71 -9.65 4.12
N VAL A 139 2.08 -10.22 5.26
CA VAL A 139 1.31 -10.06 6.50
C VAL A 139 1.79 -8.78 7.15
N VAL A 140 0.98 -7.73 7.08
CA VAL A 140 1.41 -6.38 7.47
C VAL A 140 0.89 -5.94 8.83
N GLY A 141 -0.02 -6.71 9.43
CA GLY A 141 -0.58 -6.35 10.72
C GLY A 141 -1.81 -7.17 11.09
N TYR A 142 -2.61 -6.62 11.96
CA TYR A 142 -3.80 -7.28 12.49
C TYR A 142 -4.91 -6.27 12.82
N VAL A 143 -6.09 -6.79 13.08
CA VAL A 143 -7.24 -6.03 13.57
C VAL A 143 -7.53 -6.47 15.00
N GLU A 144 -7.74 -5.52 15.89
CA GLU A 144 -8.07 -5.75 17.29
C GLU A 144 -9.31 -4.98 17.71
N ALA A 145 -9.84 -5.30 18.90
CA ALA A 145 -10.90 -4.49 19.50
C ALA A 145 -10.36 -3.12 19.92
N GLY A 146 -11.08 -2.06 19.59
CA GLY A 146 -10.64 -0.70 19.91
C GLY A 146 -11.46 0.36 19.20
N GLU A 147 -11.10 1.61 19.39
CA GLU A 147 -11.69 2.72 18.65
C GLU A 147 -11.35 2.59 17.16
N LYS A 148 -12.35 2.77 16.31
CA LYS A 148 -12.19 2.67 14.86
C LYS A 148 -11.10 3.60 14.34
N GLY A 149 -10.08 3.01 13.73
CA GLY A 149 -8.94 3.75 13.23
C GLY A 149 -7.80 2.83 12.82
N VAL A 150 -6.62 3.41 12.59
CA VAL A 150 -5.41 2.69 12.25
C VAL A 150 -4.20 3.25 13.00
N THR A 151 -3.38 2.37 13.53
CA THR A 151 -2.04 2.67 14.03
C THR A 151 -1.02 2.16 13.03
N VAL A 152 -0.08 3.01 12.65
CA VAL A 152 1.09 2.66 11.82
C VAL A 152 2.33 2.75 12.69
N CYS A 153 3.03 1.64 12.95
CA CYS A 153 4.14 1.54 13.89
C CYS A 153 5.34 0.77 13.31
#